data_5929ba3e855248ef19a75d20284f1e0c
#
_entry.id   5929ba3e855248ef19a75d20284f1e0c
#
_cell.length_a   1.000
_cell.length_b   1.000
_cell.length_c   1.000
_cell.angle_alpha   90.00
_cell.angle_beta   90.00
_cell.angle_gamma   90.00
#
_symmetry.space_group_name_H-M   'P 1'
#
loop_
_entity.id
_entity.type
_entity.pdbx_description
1 polymer ?
#
loop_
_entity_poly.entity_id
_entity_poly.type
_entity_poly.pdbx_seq_one_letter_code
_entity_poly.pdbx_strand_id
1 'polypeptide(L)'
;MSRNGSSLTDSASTDSASIGSASIESSTTGGGLQSGLPEGVGQPFWLLAELTYSCPLQCSYCANPVDLKGGGEELTTEQWLSVLRQGRKMGAAQLGFSGGEPLLRKDLEVLIREARQMGYYTNLITSGMGMDAERMADFKTAGLDHIQISFQASSAELNNRLAGSDKAFAQKMAMAREVKAQGYPMVLNFVIHRDNIDDIDQIIELSMELEADYVELATAQYYGWALANRDQLLPTKDQLARAEATTNRYRDQLDGEGPKLIFVMPDYYEERPKDCMNGWGKLFLTITPDGTALPCHSARELPIQFPNVVDTSLEDIWYRSTGFNHFRGYGWMKEPCRSCDEKEKDFGGCRCQAFKLTGDATNADPVCGKSEHHHLIEAARQRAETADSSGLILRNKRNIDAAKGQLQQLIARG
;
A
#
# COMPACT_ATOMS: atom_id res chain seq x y z
N MET A 1 62.05 1.05 -9.99
CA MET A 1 61.62 -0.33 -9.81
C MET A 1 60.14 -0.34 -9.55
N SER A 2 59.45 -0.76 -10.53
CA SER A 2 58.06 -1.08 -10.76
C SER A 2 57.40 -1.94 -9.70
N ARG A 3 56.10 -1.66 -9.45
CA ARG A 3 55.00 -2.64 -9.47
C ARG A 3 53.68 -1.91 -9.18
N ASN A 4 52.92 -1.77 -10.20
CA ASN A 4 51.59 -2.30 -10.51
C ASN A 4 50.46 -2.08 -9.47
N GLY A 5 49.51 -1.25 -9.92
CA GLY A 5 48.20 -1.08 -9.38
C GLY A 5 47.28 -2.26 -9.70
N SER A 6 46.22 -2.40 -8.95
CA SER A 6 45.00 -3.05 -9.39
C SER A 6 43.82 -2.26 -8.82
N SER A 7 43.08 -1.64 -9.73
CA SER A 7 41.76 -1.06 -9.46
C SER A 7 40.75 -2.20 -9.22
N LEU A 8 40.13 -2.20 -8.08
CA LEU A 8 38.91 -2.95 -7.83
C LEU A 8 37.75 -1.96 -7.84
N THR A 9 37.02 -1.96 -8.91
CA THR A 9 35.69 -1.33 -9.00
C THR A 9 34.70 -2.33 -8.43
N ASP A 10 34.32 -2.17 -7.17
CA ASP A 10 33.18 -2.85 -6.62
C ASP A 10 31.93 -2.04 -6.96
N SER A 11 31.14 -2.59 -7.85
CA SER A 11 29.77 -2.16 -8.14
C SER A 11 28.87 -2.62 -7.00
N ALA A 12 28.46 -1.68 -6.15
CA ALA A 12 27.41 -1.92 -5.17
C ALA A 12 26.08 -2.17 -5.89
N SER A 13 25.64 -3.41 -5.87
CA SER A 13 24.28 -3.78 -6.27
C SER A 13 23.29 -3.27 -5.23
N THR A 14 22.41 -2.38 -5.62
CA THR A 14 21.29 -1.92 -4.80
C THR A 14 20.26 -3.04 -4.70
N ASP A 15 20.30 -3.79 -3.61
CA ASP A 15 19.21 -4.70 -3.23
C ASP A 15 18.03 -3.87 -2.73
N SER A 16 17.05 -3.65 -3.59
CA SER A 16 15.73 -3.17 -3.19
C SER A 16 15.02 -4.32 -2.47
N ALA A 17 15.05 -4.29 -1.14
CA ALA A 17 14.33 -5.26 -0.32
C ALA A 17 12.82 -5.06 -0.47
N SER A 18 12.22 -5.79 -1.39
CA SER A 18 10.78 -6.03 -1.39
C SER A 18 10.42 -6.87 -0.17
N ILE A 19 9.33 -6.52 0.49
CA ILE A 19 8.79 -7.26 1.64
C ILE A 19 8.71 -8.74 1.31
N GLY A 20 9.60 -9.53 1.92
CA GLY A 20 9.50 -10.95 2.13
C GLY A 20 9.21 -11.87 0.95
N SER A 21 10.06 -11.93 -0.07
CA SER A 21 10.13 -13.13 -0.90
C SER A 21 11.08 -14.15 -0.25
N ALA A 22 10.61 -14.86 0.76
CA ALA A 22 11.22 -16.13 1.09
C ALA A 22 10.95 -17.09 -0.08
N SER A 23 12.02 -17.51 -0.76
CA SER A 23 11.98 -18.56 -1.76
C SER A 23 11.50 -19.86 -1.09
N ILE A 24 10.21 -20.14 -1.21
CA ILE A 24 9.63 -21.42 -0.83
C ILE A 24 9.79 -22.34 -2.03
N GLU A 25 10.77 -23.22 -1.99
CA GLU A 25 10.82 -24.36 -2.89
C GLU A 25 9.54 -25.19 -2.64
N SER A 26 8.69 -25.27 -3.65
CA SER A 26 7.43 -25.99 -3.62
C SER A 26 7.69 -27.50 -3.63
N SER A 27 7.63 -28.13 -2.47
CA SER A 27 7.39 -29.57 -2.41
C SER A 27 5.90 -29.81 -2.59
N THR A 28 5.49 -30.16 -3.81
CA THR A 28 4.14 -30.59 -4.14
C THR A 28 3.90 -32.02 -3.67
N THR A 29 3.19 -32.19 -2.56
CA THR A 29 2.45 -33.41 -2.26
C THR A 29 1.13 -33.03 -1.58
N GLY A 30 0.04 -33.08 -2.32
CA GLY A 30 -1.32 -32.85 -1.81
C GLY A 30 -2.31 -32.92 -2.96
N GLY A 31 -2.76 -34.14 -3.29
CA GLY A 31 -3.70 -34.37 -4.39
C GLY A 31 -5.12 -33.89 -4.08
N GLY A 32 -5.86 -33.54 -5.14
CA GLY A 32 -7.31 -33.43 -5.18
C GLY A 32 -7.84 -32.00 -5.39
N LEU A 33 -8.38 -31.75 -6.60
CA LEU A 33 -9.13 -30.59 -7.09
C LEU A 33 -8.34 -29.57 -7.95
N GLN A 34 -7.83 -30.02 -9.09
CA GLN A 34 -7.30 -29.09 -10.11
C GLN A 34 -7.66 -29.50 -11.54
N SER A 35 -8.89 -29.88 -11.82
CA SER A 35 -9.33 -29.99 -13.21
C SER A 35 -10.16 -28.76 -13.57
N GLY A 36 -9.54 -27.80 -14.27
CA GLY A 36 -10.22 -26.64 -14.86
C GLY A 36 -9.74 -25.24 -14.41
N LEU A 37 -8.64 -25.13 -13.65
CA LEU A 37 -8.06 -23.83 -13.32
C LEU A 37 -7.21 -23.30 -14.50
N PRO A 38 -7.18 -21.97 -14.74
CA PRO A 38 -6.32 -21.37 -15.75
C PRO A 38 -4.85 -21.74 -15.48
N GLU A 39 -4.13 -22.16 -16.51
CA GLU A 39 -2.74 -22.55 -16.42
C GLU A 39 -1.89 -21.34 -15.95
N GLY A 40 -1.01 -21.55 -14.95
CA GLY A 40 -0.11 -20.51 -14.44
C GLY A 40 -0.71 -19.51 -13.45
N VAL A 41 -1.98 -19.67 -13.03
CA VAL A 41 -2.59 -18.84 -11.97
C VAL A 41 -2.51 -19.53 -10.62
N GLY A 42 -1.65 -19.01 -9.75
CA GLY A 42 -1.51 -19.49 -8.37
C GLY A 42 -2.71 -19.13 -7.49
N GLN A 43 -2.62 -19.53 -6.21
CA GLN A 43 -3.61 -19.17 -5.18
C GLN A 43 -3.34 -17.76 -4.65
N PRO A 44 -4.36 -17.03 -4.18
CA PRO A 44 -4.12 -15.79 -3.45
C PRO A 44 -3.39 -16.09 -2.14
N PHE A 45 -2.35 -15.32 -1.85
CA PHE A 45 -1.59 -15.47 -0.60
C PHE A 45 -2.01 -14.46 0.45
N TRP A 46 -2.26 -13.23 0.03
CA TRP A 46 -2.64 -12.11 0.89
C TRP A 46 -4.06 -11.64 0.59
N LEU A 47 -4.90 -11.60 1.61
CA LEU A 47 -6.23 -10.98 1.59
C LEU A 47 -6.18 -9.65 2.35
N LEU A 48 -6.52 -8.56 1.67
CA LEU A 48 -6.75 -7.26 2.29
C LEU A 48 -8.26 -7.04 2.43
N ALA A 49 -8.74 -6.94 3.66
CA ALA A 49 -10.13 -6.62 3.98
C ALA A 49 -10.24 -5.11 4.28
N GLU A 50 -10.71 -4.32 3.30
CA GLU A 50 -11.07 -2.93 3.52
C GLU A 50 -12.45 -2.88 4.15
N LEU A 51 -12.52 -2.80 5.47
CA LEU A 51 -13.75 -3.02 6.23
C LEU A 51 -14.76 -1.87 6.13
N THR A 52 -14.27 -0.65 5.95
CA THR A 52 -15.07 0.59 5.82
C THR A 52 -14.23 1.67 5.15
N TYR A 53 -14.86 2.63 4.47
CA TYR A 53 -14.18 3.86 4.04
C TYR A 53 -14.40 5.03 4.99
N SER A 54 -15.18 4.86 6.05
CA SER A 54 -15.28 5.83 7.13
C SER A 54 -13.94 5.96 7.87
N CYS A 55 -13.52 7.18 8.17
CA CYS A 55 -12.29 7.46 8.92
C CYS A 55 -12.43 8.80 9.65
N PRO A 56 -12.00 8.92 10.90
CA PRO A 56 -12.04 10.18 11.64
C PRO A 56 -10.96 11.18 11.20
N LEU A 57 -9.97 10.73 10.44
CA LEU A 57 -8.87 11.57 9.94
C LEU A 57 -9.14 12.09 8.53
N GLN A 58 -8.47 13.20 8.18
CA GLN A 58 -8.64 13.94 6.93
C GLN A 58 -7.34 14.05 6.11
N CYS A 59 -6.51 13.03 6.15
CA CYS A 59 -5.17 13.04 5.54
C CYS A 59 -5.22 13.43 4.05
N SER A 60 -4.45 14.45 3.66
CA SER A 60 -4.37 14.95 2.28
C SER A 60 -3.72 13.96 1.31
N TYR A 61 -2.89 13.05 1.82
CA TYR A 61 -2.21 11.99 1.06
C TYR A 61 -2.96 10.66 1.04
N CYS A 62 -4.24 10.63 1.44
CA CYS A 62 -5.04 9.41 1.47
C CYS A 62 -5.23 8.84 0.06
N ALA A 63 -4.89 7.56 -0.13
CA ALA A 63 -5.06 6.86 -1.41
C ALA A 63 -6.48 6.30 -1.61
N ASN A 64 -7.36 6.36 -0.59
CA ASN A 64 -8.74 5.90 -0.69
C ASN A 64 -9.56 6.75 -1.69
N PRO A 65 -10.68 6.20 -2.22
CA PRO A 65 -11.52 6.89 -3.18
C PRO A 65 -11.95 8.29 -2.72
N VAL A 66 -11.98 9.25 -3.65
CA VAL A 66 -12.35 10.65 -3.36
C VAL A 66 -13.81 10.80 -2.96
N ASP A 67 -14.70 9.94 -3.46
CA ASP A 67 -16.13 9.99 -3.16
C ASP A 67 -16.50 9.53 -1.74
N LEU A 68 -15.55 9.00 -0.96
CA LEU A 68 -15.69 8.54 0.43
C LEU A 68 -16.80 7.47 0.63
N LYS A 69 -17.38 6.99 -0.44
CA LYS A 69 -18.42 5.95 -0.42
C LYS A 69 -17.98 4.81 -1.31
N GLY A 70 -18.14 3.60 -0.82
CA GLY A 70 -18.18 2.44 -1.68
C GLY A 70 -19.39 2.51 -2.60
N GLY A 71 -19.45 1.65 -3.60
CA GLY A 71 -20.55 1.61 -4.54
C GLY A 71 -21.88 1.11 -3.97
N GLY A 72 -21.96 0.67 -2.70
CA GLY A 72 -23.11 0.07 -2.06
C GLY A 72 -23.10 0.11 -0.53
N GLU A 73 -23.93 -0.72 0.09
CA GLU A 73 -23.90 -0.95 1.52
C GLU A 73 -22.65 -1.75 1.92
N GLU A 74 -22.12 -1.47 3.11
CA GLU A 74 -20.99 -2.24 3.63
C GLU A 74 -21.40 -3.67 3.95
N LEU A 75 -20.49 -4.62 3.69
CA LEU A 75 -20.70 -6.03 4.01
C LEU A 75 -21.03 -6.23 5.50
N THR A 76 -22.00 -7.09 5.75
CA THR A 76 -22.35 -7.55 7.10
C THR A 76 -21.26 -8.44 7.67
N THR A 77 -21.30 -8.69 8.98
CA THR A 77 -20.38 -9.64 9.65
C THR A 77 -20.41 -11.01 8.98
N GLU A 78 -21.61 -11.54 8.68
CA GLU A 78 -21.76 -12.86 8.06
C GLU A 78 -21.18 -12.93 6.64
N GLN A 79 -21.33 -11.86 5.86
CA GLN A 79 -20.74 -11.77 4.53
C GLN A 79 -19.21 -11.73 4.62
N TRP A 80 -18.63 -10.96 5.55
CA TRP A 80 -17.20 -10.97 5.82
C TRP A 80 -16.71 -12.35 6.25
N LEU A 81 -17.40 -13.03 7.16
CA LEU A 81 -17.04 -14.40 7.58
C LEU A 81 -17.09 -15.38 6.39
N SER A 82 -18.02 -15.20 5.46
CA SER A 82 -18.08 -15.99 4.23
C SER A 82 -16.84 -15.72 3.35
N VAL A 83 -16.46 -14.46 3.18
CA VAL A 83 -15.24 -14.06 2.44
C VAL A 83 -14.00 -14.70 3.07
N LEU A 84 -13.84 -14.61 4.39
CA LEU A 84 -12.69 -15.15 5.10
C LEU A 84 -12.61 -16.68 4.94
N ARG A 85 -13.73 -17.40 5.08
CA ARG A 85 -13.77 -18.86 4.85
C ARG A 85 -13.36 -19.24 3.43
N GLN A 86 -13.89 -18.54 2.43
CA GLN A 86 -13.55 -18.78 1.02
C GLN A 86 -12.08 -18.46 0.73
N GLY A 87 -11.58 -17.31 1.18
CA GLY A 87 -10.18 -16.91 0.99
C GLY A 87 -9.22 -17.90 1.61
N ARG A 88 -9.49 -18.37 2.84
CA ARG A 88 -8.66 -19.37 3.50
C ARG A 88 -8.67 -20.71 2.80
N LYS A 89 -9.83 -21.16 2.32
CA LYS A 89 -9.98 -22.39 1.52
C LYS A 89 -9.15 -22.31 0.23
N MET A 90 -9.03 -21.13 -0.37
CA MET A 90 -8.22 -20.91 -1.57
C MET A 90 -6.72 -20.81 -1.30
N GLY A 91 -6.27 -20.75 -0.04
CA GLY A 91 -4.86 -20.70 0.31
C GLY A 91 -4.37 -19.37 0.88
N ALA A 92 -5.21 -18.35 0.99
CA ALA A 92 -4.82 -17.08 1.59
C ALA A 92 -4.36 -17.30 3.05
N ALA A 93 -3.10 -16.96 3.33
CA ALA A 93 -2.48 -17.18 4.64
C ALA A 93 -2.36 -15.90 5.46
N GLN A 94 -2.22 -14.76 4.81
CA GLN A 94 -2.12 -13.45 5.45
C GLN A 94 -3.41 -12.65 5.26
N LEU A 95 -3.85 -11.98 6.32
CA LEU A 95 -5.04 -11.14 6.32
C LEU A 95 -4.74 -9.78 6.95
N GLY A 96 -4.90 -8.72 6.18
CA GLY A 96 -4.88 -7.35 6.67
C GLY A 96 -6.29 -6.81 6.87
N PHE A 97 -6.62 -6.36 8.07
CA PHE A 97 -7.82 -5.56 8.33
C PHE A 97 -7.48 -4.08 8.16
N SER A 98 -8.11 -3.43 7.21
CA SER A 98 -7.79 -2.06 6.78
C SER A 98 -9.06 -1.31 6.33
N GLY A 99 -8.86 -0.27 5.52
CA GLY A 99 -9.94 0.54 4.95
C GLY A 99 -9.71 2.03 5.13
N GLY A 100 -10.72 2.74 5.63
CA GLY A 100 -10.57 4.07 6.21
C GLY A 100 -9.96 3.93 7.61
N GLU A 101 -10.82 3.60 8.61
CA GLU A 101 -10.37 3.23 9.95
C GLU A 101 -11.13 1.97 10.42
N PRO A 102 -10.46 0.81 10.44
CA PRO A 102 -11.12 -0.45 10.80
C PRO A 102 -11.66 -0.48 12.23
N LEU A 103 -11.10 0.32 13.15
CA LEU A 103 -11.59 0.44 14.54
C LEU A 103 -13.02 1.00 14.65
N LEU A 104 -13.55 1.60 13.59
CA LEU A 104 -14.95 2.06 13.56
C LEU A 104 -15.94 0.90 13.44
N ARG A 105 -15.50 -0.29 13.03
CA ARG A 105 -16.35 -1.49 13.00
C ARG A 105 -16.53 -2.06 14.40
N LYS A 106 -17.77 -2.35 14.74
CA LYS A 106 -18.15 -2.89 16.06
C LYS A 106 -17.97 -4.41 16.18
N ASP A 107 -17.83 -5.08 15.04
CA ASP A 107 -17.68 -6.54 14.93
C ASP A 107 -16.22 -6.97 14.63
N LEU A 108 -15.26 -6.06 14.73
CA LEU A 108 -13.87 -6.33 14.37
C LEU A 108 -13.27 -7.46 15.23
N GLU A 109 -13.59 -7.53 16.52
CA GLU A 109 -13.16 -8.58 17.46
C GLU A 109 -13.68 -9.96 17.03
N VAL A 110 -14.90 -10.00 16.49
CA VAL A 110 -15.50 -11.24 15.94
C VAL A 110 -14.72 -11.66 14.69
N LEU A 111 -14.47 -10.73 13.78
CA LEU A 111 -13.72 -11.01 12.53
C LEU A 111 -12.30 -11.50 12.81
N ILE A 112 -11.60 -10.88 13.77
CA ILE A 112 -10.25 -11.30 14.19
C ILE A 112 -10.27 -12.72 14.73
N ARG A 113 -11.18 -13.02 15.66
CA ARG A 113 -11.28 -14.34 16.30
C ARG A 113 -11.54 -15.44 15.27
N GLU A 114 -12.51 -15.24 14.40
CA GLU A 114 -12.87 -16.20 13.38
C GLU A 114 -11.73 -16.38 12.36
N ALA A 115 -11.10 -15.30 11.93
CA ALA A 115 -9.94 -15.37 11.04
C ALA A 115 -8.78 -16.18 11.68
N ARG A 116 -8.52 -15.94 12.96
CA ARG A 116 -7.47 -16.68 13.70
C ARG A 116 -7.80 -18.17 13.80
N GLN A 117 -9.06 -18.52 14.08
CA GLN A 117 -9.51 -19.92 14.11
C GLN A 117 -9.39 -20.61 12.76
N MET A 118 -9.58 -19.88 11.67
CA MET A 118 -9.36 -20.38 10.31
C MET A 118 -7.87 -20.55 9.96
N GLY A 119 -6.93 -20.05 10.79
CA GLY A 119 -5.50 -20.16 10.59
C GLY A 119 -4.89 -19.06 9.73
N TYR A 120 -5.49 -17.88 9.68
CA TYR A 120 -4.84 -16.69 9.14
C TYR A 120 -3.78 -16.15 10.10
N TYR A 121 -2.73 -15.58 9.53
CA TYR A 121 -1.90 -14.58 10.21
C TYR A 121 -2.54 -13.21 10.02
N THR A 122 -2.91 -12.57 11.12
CA THR A 122 -3.76 -11.36 11.09
C THR A 122 -2.98 -10.10 11.40
N ASN A 123 -3.19 -9.06 10.59
CA ASN A 123 -2.63 -7.72 10.77
C ASN A 123 -3.74 -6.68 10.87
N LEU A 124 -3.71 -5.83 11.89
CA LEU A 124 -4.57 -4.66 12.01
C LEU A 124 -3.81 -3.42 11.53
N ILE A 125 -4.26 -2.81 10.41
CA ILE A 125 -3.69 -1.60 9.83
C ILE A 125 -4.60 -0.44 10.21
N THR A 126 -4.16 0.39 11.15
CA THR A 126 -5.01 1.41 11.77
C THR A 126 -4.29 2.74 11.96
N SER A 127 -5.07 3.80 12.09
CA SER A 127 -4.57 5.09 12.57
C SER A 127 -4.47 5.18 14.10
N GLY A 128 -4.99 4.19 14.82
CA GLY A 128 -5.03 4.18 16.27
C GLY A 128 -6.10 5.06 16.91
N MET A 129 -6.94 5.69 16.10
CA MET A 129 -7.98 6.58 16.59
C MET A 129 -9.17 5.80 17.15
N GLY A 130 -9.49 6.03 18.43
CA GLY A 130 -10.61 5.38 19.11
C GLY A 130 -10.28 4.01 19.71
N MET A 131 -9.00 3.69 19.89
CA MET A 131 -8.53 2.54 20.63
C MET A 131 -8.37 2.90 22.12
N ASP A 132 -8.72 1.98 22.98
CA ASP A 132 -8.41 2.00 24.41
C ASP A 132 -7.78 0.66 24.86
N ALA A 133 -7.33 0.59 26.11
CA ALA A 133 -6.65 -0.58 26.66
C ALA A 133 -7.57 -1.81 26.76
N GLU A 134 -8.85 -1.62 27.06
CA GLU A 134 -9.84 -2.69 27.17
C GLU A 134 -10.03 -3.37 25.80
N ARG A 135 -10.28 -2.59 24.77
CA ARG A 135 -10.44 -3.09 23.41
C ARG A 135 -9.16 -3.75 22.86
N MET A 136 -7.99 -3.22 23.25
CA MET A 136 -6.71 -3.85 22.90
C MET A 136 -6.57 -5.24 23.54
N ALA A 137 -6.99 -5.41 24.79
CA ALA A 137 -7.00 -6.71 25.48
C ALA A 137 -8.00 -7.68 24.83
N ASP A 138 -9.14 -7.18 24.33
CA ASP A 138 -10.11 -7.97 23.56
C ASP A 138 -9.52 -8.49 22.26
N PHE A 139 -8.75 -7.66 21.53
CA PHE A 139 -8.03 -8.09 20.33
C PHE A 139 -6.97 -9.17 20.64
N LYS A 140 -6.26 -9.03 21.77
CA LYS A 140 -5.30 -10.04 22.23
C LYS A 140 -6.02 -11.36 22.50
N THR A 141 -7.15 -11.31 23.18
CA THR A 141 -7.99 -12.49 23.46
C THR A 141 -8.57 -13.09 22.18
N ALA A 142 -8.94 -12.26 21.19
CA ALA A 142 -9.39 -12.72 19.88
C ALA A 142 -8.26 -13.36 19.05
N GLY A 143 -7.00 -13.13 19.40
CA GLY A 143 -5.83 -13.73 18.75
C GLY A 143 -5.24 -12.92 17.61
N LEU A 144 -5.36 -11.59 17.63
CA LEU A 144 -4.68 -10.72 16.68
C LEU A 144 -3.16 -10.91 16.77
N ASP A 145 -2.49 -11.08 15.63
CA ASP A 145 -1.07 -11.42 15.60
C ASP A 145 -0.18 -10.16 15.66
N HIS A 146 -0.49 -9.11 14.88
CA HIS A 146 0.30 -7.90 14.90
C HIS A 146 -0.48 -6.63 14.54
N ILE A 147 0.09 -5.46 14.84
CA ILE A 147 -0.57 -4.17 14.63
C ILE A 147 0.39 -3.23 13.88
N GLN A 148 -0.15 -2.61 12.84
CA GLN A 148 0.50 -1.52 12.10
C GLN A 148 -0.22 -0.21 12.43
N ILE A 149 0.52 0.76 12.98
CA ILE A 149 -0.01 2.08 13.30
C ILE A 149 0.53 3.10 12.30
N SER A 150 -0.39 3.84 11.66
CA SER A 150 -0.04 4.90 10.73
C SER A 150 0.15 6.23 11.46
N PHE A 151 1.35 6.80 11.40
CA PHE A 151 1.67 8.16 11.85
C PHE A 151 1.81 9.10 10.65
N GLN A 152 1.58 10.39 10.85
CA GLN A 152 1.76 11.41 9.83
C GLN A 152 3.12 12.11 9.92
N ALA A 153 3.64 12.25 11.14
CA ALA A 153 4.93 12.88 11.41
C ALA A 153 5.40 12.54 12.84
N SER A 154 6.64 12.92 13.16
CA SER A 154 7.28 12.74 14.48
C SER A 154 6.86 13.78 15.51
N SER A 155 6.31 14.93 15.10
CA SER A 155 5.86 16.00 16.01
C SER A 155 4.34 16.12 16.05
N ALA A 156 3.80 16.56 17.19
CA ALA A 156 2.37 16.77 17.38
C ALA A 156 1.81 17.83 16.40
N GLU A 157 2.54 18.91 16.18
CA GLU A 157 2.12 20.01 15.31
C GLU A 157 1.93 19.52 13.87
N LEU A 158 2.95 18.91 13.28
CA LEU A 158 2.91 18.45 11.91
C LEU A 158 1.94 17.27 11.75
N ASN A 159 1.99 16.30 12.66
CA ASN A 159 1.09 15.13 12.62
C ASN A 159 -0.38 15.54 12.67
N ASN A 160 -0.76 16.45 13.58
CA ASN A 160 -2.14 16.89 13.74
C ASN A 160 -2.63 17.71 12.53
N ARG A 161 -1.78 18.57 11.99
CA ARG A 161 -2.06 19.32 10.77
C ARG A 161 -2.33 18.39 9.59
N LEU A 162 -1.48 17.41 9.36
CA LEU A 162 -1.61 16.44 8.25
C LEU A 162 -2.80 15.48 8.45
N ALA A 163 -3.09 15.13 9.69
CA ALA A 163 -4.23 14.27 10.05
C ALA A 163 -5.57 15.01 10.01
N GLY A 164 -5.56 16.34 10.06
CA GLY A 164 -6.75 17.17 10.22
C GLY A 164 -7.45 16.94 11.58
N SER A 165 -6.66 16.72 12.66
CA SER A 165 -7.19 16.39 14.00
C SER A 165 -6.18 16.77 15.10
N ASP A 166 -6.56 17.68 15.99
CA ASP A 166 -5.71 18.15 17.09
C ASP A 166 -5.37 17.08 18.14
N LYS A 167 -6.07 15.95 18.12
CA LYS A 167 -5.91 14.85 19.09
C LYS A 167 -5.13 13.65 18.52
N ALA A 168 -4.85 13.65 17.22
CA ALA A 168 -4.35 12.47 16.54
C ALA A 168 -3.01 12.00 17.10
N PHE A 169 -2.04 12.88 17.26
CA PHE A 169 -0.71 12.51 17.75
C PHE A 169 -0.75 11.89 19.14
N ALA A 170 -1.43 12.56 20.09
CA ALA A 170 -1.51 12.07 21.47
C ALA A 170 -2.18 10.69 21.57
N GLN A 171 -3.26 10.45 20.80
CA GLN A 171 -3.94 9.16 20.78
C GLN A 171 -3.06 8.05 20.16
N LYS A 172 -2.35 8.36 19.09
CA LYS A 172 -1.42 7.40 18.44
C LYS A 172 -0.26 7.03 19.37
N MET A 173 0.33 8.01 20.07
CA MET A 173 1.38 7.78 21.05
C MET A 173 0.90 6.89 22.21
N ALA A 174 -0.29 7.15 22.74
CA ALA A 174 -0.90 6.32 23.77
C ALA A 174 -1.14 4.89 23.26
N MET A 175 -1.69 4.75 22.04
CA MET A 175 -1.92 3.45 21.44
C MET A 175 -0.62 2.68 21.19
N ALA A 176 0.42 3.32 20.64
CA ALA A 176 1.69 2.65 20.37
C ALA A 176 2.31 2.08 21.66
N ARG A 177 2.28 2.84 22.74
CA ARG A 177 2.74 2.37 24.06
C ARG A 177 1.90 1.21 24.58
N GLU A 178 0.58 1.26 24.42
CA GLU A 178 -0.31 0.17 24.82
C GLU A 178 -0.08 -1.09 23.99
N VAL A 179 0.13 -0.98 22.68
CA VAL A 179 0.49 -2.11 21.79
C VAL A 179 1.71 -2.84 22.29
N LYS A 180 2.76 -2.11 22.69
CA LYS A 180 3.98 -2.71 23.25
C LYS A 180 3.74 -3.28 24.64
N ALA A 181 2.98 -2.59 25.50
CA ALA A 181 2.64 -3.07 26.86
C ALA A 181 1.87 -4.42 26.80
N GLN A 182 1.04 -4.62 25.79
CA GLN A 182 0.32 -5.88 25.53
C GLN A 182 1.18 -6.93 24.81
N GLY A 183 2.44 -6.62 24.50
CA GLY A 183 3.39 -7.54 23.85
C GLY A 183 3.06 -7.90 22.41
N TYR A 184 2.53 -6.94 21.64
CA TYR A 184 2.37 -7.13 20.20
C TYR A 184 3.65 -6.79 19.43
N PRO A 185 3.94 -7.51 18.34
CA PRO A 185 4.77 -6.98 17.27
C PRO A 185 4.11 -5.71 16.70
N MET A 186 4.91 -4.65 16.54
CA MET A 186 4.41 -3.34 16.08
C MET A 186 5.16 -2.84 14.86
N VAL A 187 4.39 -2.49 13.82
CA VAL A 187 4.89 -1.73 12.68
C VAL A 187 4.44 -0.28 12.83
N LEU A 188 5.36 0.67 12.73
CA LEU A 188 5.03 2.07 12.54
C LEU A 188 5.17 2.42 11.06
N ASN A 189 4.07 2.86 10.46
CA ASN A 189 4.04 3.30 9.08
C ASN A 189 3.95 4.83 9.01
N PHE A 190 4.89 5.43 8.30
CA PHE A 190 4.88 6.85 7.97
C PHE A 190 4.74 7.00 6.46
N VAL A 191 3.65 7.63 6.01
CA VAL A 191 3.53 8.00 4.61
C VAL A 191 4.38 9.23 4.36
N ILE A 192 5.51 9.02 3.69
CA ILE A 192 6.53 10.04 3.44
C ILE A 192 6.14 10.89 2.22
N HIS A 193 6.20 12.18 2.40
CA HIS A 193 5.93 13.18 1.38
C HIS A 193 6.72 14.47 1.69
N ARG A 194 6.61 15.48 0.86
CA ARG A 194 7.36 16.74 0.96
C ARG A 194 7.44 17.34 2.37
N ASP A 195 6.32 17.31 3.11
CA ASP A 195 6.22 18.03 4.40
C ASP A 195 6.91 17.32 5.57
N ASN A 196 7.14 16.01 5.48
CA ASN A 196 7.71 15.21 6.57
C ASN A 196 9.00 14.47 6.23
N ILE A 197 9.42 14.52 4.94
CA ILE A 197 10.60 13.76 4.49
C ILE A 197 11.91 14.30 5.10
N ASP A 198 11.98 15.58 5.41
CA ASP A 198 13.17 16.17 6.04
C ASP A 198 13.25 15.84 7.56
N ASP A 199 12.20 15.22 8.14
CA ASP A 199 12.11 14.80 9.55
C ASP A 199 12.45 13.30 9.74
N ILE A 200 13.12 12.64 8.79
CA ILE A 200 13.42 11.19 8.85
C ILE A 200 14.23 10.82 10.12
N ASP A 201 15.18 11.66 10.54
CA ASP A 201 15.91 11.45 11.79
C ASP A 201 14.94 11.33 12.97
N GLN A 202 14.07 12.33 13.15
CA GLN A 202 13.11 12.40 14.25
C GLN A 202 12.04 11.28 14.17
N ILE A 203 11.68 10.88 12.96
CA ILE A 203 10.75 9.75 12.73
C ILE A 203 11.37 8.44 13.20
N ILE A 204 12.63 8.19 12.88
CA ILE A 204 13.34 6.98 13.29
C ILE A 204 13.57 7.00 14.80
N GLU A 205 13.98 8.13 15.38
CA GLU A 205 14.18 8.29 16.84
C GLU A 205 12.88 8.06 17.61
N LEU A 206 11.75 8.64 17.16
CA LEU A 206 10.43 8.38 17.73
C LEU A 206 10.05 6.89 17.68
N SER A 207 10.37 6.25 16.56
CA SER A 207 10.08 4.83 16.38
C SER A 207 10.91 3.93 17.30
N MET A 208 12.14 4.32 17.57
CA MET A 208 13.00 3.66 18.57
C MET A 208 12.48 3.88 19.99
N GLU A 209 12.07 5.12 20.35
CA GLU A 209 11.43 5.44 21.65
C GLU A 209 10.18 4.57 21.88
N LEU A 210 9.39 4.33 20.83
CA LEU A 210 8.17 3.52 20.89
C LEU A 210 8.44 2.02 20.77
N GLU A 211 9.70 1.59 20.71
CA GLU A 211 10.10 0.18 20.61
C GLU A 211 9.45 -0.55 19.40
N ALA A 212 9.33 0.16 18.26
CA ALA A 212 8.80 -0.46 17.04
C ALA A 212 9.68 -1.63 16.58
N ASP A 213 9.06 -2.68 16.07
CA ASP A 213 9.79 -3.81 15.48
C ASP A 213 10.16 -3.51 14.01
N TYR A 214 9.28 -2.79 13.30
CA TYR A 214 9.48 -2.35 11.93
C TYR A 214 9.05 -0.88 11.77
N VAL A 215 9.77 -0.15 10.94
CA VAL A 215 9.41 1.21 10.52
C VAL A 215 9.32 1.25 9.00
N GLU A 216 8.12 1.50 8.49
CA GLU A 216 7.88 1.70 7.08
C GLU A 216 7.88 3.20 6.77
N LEU A 217 8.91 3.65 6.08
CA LEU A 217 9.03 4.98 5.48
C LEU A 217 8.54 4.87 4.03
N ALA A 218 7.22 4.71 3.88
CA ALA A 218 6.58 4.45 2.59
C ALA A 218 6.17 5.78 1.94
N THR A 219 6.71 6.08 0.77
CA THR A 219 6.33 7.31 0.06
C THR A 219 4.87 7.29 -0.38
N ALA A 220 4.24 8.47 -0.45
CA ALA A 220 2.85 8.61 -0.82
C ALA A 220 2.57 7.96 -2.18
N GLN A 221 1.51 7.16 -2.24
CA GLN A 221 1.01 6.58 -3.49
C GLN A 221 -0.03 7.52 -4.09
N TYR A 222 0.20 8.00 -5.31
CA TYR A 222 -0.61 9.04 -5.93
C TYR A 222 -1.90 8.48 -6.56
N TYR A 223 -2.84 8.12 -5.68
CA TYR A 223 -4.23 7.75 -5.98
C TYR A 223 -5.17 8.57 -5.11
N GLY A 224 -6.44 8.63 -5.47
CA GLY A 224 -7.46 9.33 -4.69
C GLY A 224 -7.04 10.76 -4.33
N TRP A 225 -7.09 11.10 -3.04
CA TRP A 225 -6.73 12.43 -2.52
C TRP A 225 -5.24 12.74 -2.68
N ALA A 226 -4.37 11.73 -2.55
CA ALA A 226 -2.95 11.91 -2.78
C ALA A 226 -2.65 12.34 -4.22
N LEU A 227 -3.36 11.81 -5.22
CA LEU A 227 -3.20 12.24 -6.60
C LEU A 227 -3.70 13.68 -6.81
N ALA A 228 -4.82 14.06 -6.19
CA ALA A 228 -5.31 15.44 -6.26
C ALA A 228 -4.31 16.46 -5.66
N ASN A 229 -3.49 16.04 -4.69
CA ASN A 229 -2.46 16.85 -4.04
C ASN A 229 -1.04 16.56 -4.53
N ARG A 230 -0.86 15.80 -5.61
CA ARG A 230 0.44 15.25 -6.00
C ARG A 230 1.55 16.29 -6.10
N ASP A 231 1.29 17.40 -6.77
CA ASP A 231 2.32 18.40 -7.04
C ASP A 231 2.85 19.05 -5.74
N GLN A 232 1.99 19.14 -4.69
CA GLN A 232 2.38 19.62 -3.35
C GLN A 232 3.00 18.53 -2.47
N LEU A 233 2.64 17.26 -2.68
CA LEU A 233 3.10 16.13 -1.84
C LEU A 233 4.38 15.49 -2.36
N LEU A 234 4.66 15.56 -3.66
CA LEU A 234 5.82 14.90 -4.26
C LEU A 234 7.11 15.54 -3.72
N PRO A 235 7.99 14.78 -3.05
CA PRO A 235 9.28 15.29 -2.60
C PRO A 235 10.17 15.72 -3.76
N THR A 236 11.12 16.59 -3.52
CA THR A 236 12.19 16.89 -4.48
C THR A 236 13.22 15.76 -4.53
N LYS A 237 14.00 15.71 -5.61
CA LYS A 237 15.08 14.73 -5.72
C LYS A 237 16.12 14.87 -4.59
N ASP A 238 16.43 16.08 -4.20
CA ASP A 238 17.38 16.37 -3.11
C ASP A 238 16.83 15.93 -1.75
N GLN A 239 15.54 16.11 -1.48
CA GLN A 239 14.91 15.60 -0.27
C GLN A 239 14.99 14.08 -0.20
N LEU A 240 14.69 13.39 -1.30
CA LEU A 240 14.78 11.92 -1.36
C LEU A 240 16.21 11.41 -1.12
N ALA A 241 17.20 12.04 -1.75
CA ALA A 241 18.59 11.65 -1.56
C ALA A 241 19.05 11.81 -0.10
N ARG A 242 18.64 12.91 0.56
CA ARG A 242 18.92 13.11 2.00
C ARG A 242 18.23 12.07 2.87
N ALA A 243 16.94 11.80 2.61
CA ALA A 243 16.16 10.84 3.37
C ALA A 243 16.71 9.41 3.25
N GLU A 244 17.11 8.99 2.06
CA GLU A 244 17.76 7.70 1.82
C GLU A 244 19.10 7.60 2.54
N ALA A 245 19.96 8.63 2.41
CA ALA A 245 21.24 8.67 3.10
C ALA A 245 21.08 8.62 4.63
N THR A 246 20.10 9.35 5.18
CA THR A 246 19.76 9.29 6.60
C THR A 246 19.30 7.91 7.03
N THR A 247 18.39 7.29 6.26
CA THR A 247 17.90 5.95 6.56
C THR A 247 19.03 4.92 6.54
N ASN A 248 19.93 4.98 5.55
CA ASN A 248 21.08 4.08 5.46
C ASN A 248 22.04 4.27 6.63
N ARG A 249 22.31 5.51 7.04
CA ARG A 249 23.12 5.80 8.23
C ARG A 249 22.54 5.13 9.49
N TYR A 250 21.22 5.21 9.70
CA TYR A 250 20.58 4.51 10.83
C TYR A 250 20.63 2.99 10.69
N ARG A 251 20.48 2.43 9.49
CA ARG A 251 20.65 0.98 9.27
C ARG A 251 22.03 0.50 9.69
N ASP A 252 23.07 1.25 9.30
CA ASP A 252 24.45 0.95 9.67
C ASP A 252 24.69 1.10 11.18
N GLN A 253 24.10 2.12 11.82
CA GLN A 253 24.23 2.35 13.26
C GLN A 253 23.52 1.30 14.10
N LEU A 254 22.35 0.82 13.65
CA LEU A 254 21.56 -0.17 14.36
C LEU A 254 22.18 -1.57 14.27
N ASP A 255 22.98 -1.84 13.25
CA ASP A 255 23.70 -3.12 13.04
C ASP A 255 22.83 -4.39 13.33
N GLY A 256 21.56 -4.31 12.93
CA GLY A 256 20.58 -5.39 13.13
C GLY A 256 19.88 -5.36 14.48
N GLU A 257 20.20 -4.42 15.38
CA GLU A 257 19.47 -4.17 16.62
C GLU A 257 18.44 -3.04 16.44
N GLY A 258 17.36 -3.06 17.23
CA GLY A 258 16.27 -2.09 17.12
C GLY A 258 15.33 -2.34 15.93
N PRO A 259 14.59 -1.31 15.46
CA PRO A 259 13.59 -1.47 14.42
C PRO A 259 14.21 -1.74 13.05
N LYS A 260 13.60 -2.63 12.28
CA LYS A 260 13.96 -2.81 10.86
C LYS A 260 13.38 -1.66 10.04
N LEU A 261 14.27 -0.90 9.39
CA LEU A 261 13.90 0.25 8.59
C LEU A 261 13.64 -0.14 7.13
N ILE A 262 12.45 0.16 6.63
CA ILE A 262 12.03 -0.08 5.25
C ILE A 262 11.78 1.30 4.61
N PHE A 263 12.64 1.71 3.68
CA PHE A 263 12.47 2.94 2.91
C PHE A 263 12.01 2.58 1.50
N VAL A 264 10.87 3.13 1.08
CA VAL A 264 10.29 2.87 -0.24
C VAL A 264 10.39 4.14 -1.07
N MET A 265 11.22 4.11 -2.12
CA MET A 265 11.35 5.20 -3.08
C MET A 265 10.02 5.41 -3.83
N PRO A 266 9.59 6.67 -4.10
CA PRO A 266 8.41 6.90 -4.93
C PRO A 266 8.67 6.48 -6.37
N ASP A 267 7.68 5.83 -6.98
CA ASP A 267 7.76 5.35 -8.37
C ASP A 267 8.16 6.46 -9.34
N TYR A 268 7.73 7.69 -9.09
CA TYR A 268 8.06 8.86 -9.92
C TYR A 268 9.56 9.16 -10.01
N TYR A 269 10.42 8.58 -9.17
CA TYR A 269 11.87 8.77 -9.19
C TYR A 269 12.64 7.49 -9.52
N GLU A 270 11.92 6.40 -9.78
CA GLU A 270 12.52 5.17 -10.28
C GLU A 270 12.85 5.30 -11.79
N GLU A 271 13.85 4.55 -12.24
CA GLU A 271 14.17 4.43 -13.68
C GLU A 271 13.21 3.48 -14.40
N ARG A 272 12.62 2.55 -13.65
CA ARG A 272 11.69 1.54 -14.12
C ARG A 272 10.50 1.45 -13.20
N PRO A 273 9.32 1.15 -13.75
CA PRO A 273 8.15 0.96 -12.90
C PRO A 273 8.31 -0.29 -12.04
N LYS A 274 7.78 -0.22 -10.83
CA LYS A 274 7.63 -1.40 -9.98
C LYS A 274 6.59 -2.35 -10.59
N ASP A 275 6.76 -3.63 -10.34
CA ASP A 275 5.80 -4.63 -10.74
C ASP A 275 4.44 -4.42 -10.04
N CYS A 276 3.36 -4.63 -10.77
CA CYS A 276 2.01 -4.50 -10.23
C CYS A 276 1.69 -5.66 -9.27
N MET A 277 1.99 -5.51 -7.98
CA MET A 277 1.72 -6.52 -6.94
C MET A 277 2.27 -7.93 -7.30
N ASN A 278 3.52 -8.01 -7.77
CA ASN A 278 4.14 -9.23 -8.33
C ASN A 278 3.38 -9.82 -9.54
N GLY A 279 2.62 -9.00 -10.24
CA GLY A 279 1.76 -9.35 -11.35
C GLY A 279 0.28 -9.27 -11.01
N TRP A 280 -0.51 -8.83 -11.97
CA TRP A 280 -1.94 -8.63 -11.84
C TRP A 280 -2.68 -9.91 -11.41
N GLY A 281 -3.34 -9.85 -10.23
CA GLY A 281 -4.11 -10.97 -9.70
C GLY A 281 -3.30 -12.24 -9.45
N LYS A 282 -2.03 -12.13 -9.03
CA LYS A 282 -1.16 -13.28 -8.72
C LYS A 282 -1.14 -13.67 -7.26
N LEU A 283 -0.96 -12.71 -6.36
CA LEU A 283 -0.77 -12.99 -4.92
C LEU A 283 -1.78 -12.24 -4.05
N PHE A 284 -2.23 -11.08 -4.49
CA PHE A 284 -2.96 -10.12 -3.68
C PHE A 284 -4.43 -10.09 -4.08
N LEU A 285 -5.30 -10.12 -3.07
CA LEU A 285 -6.75 -10.01 -3.20
C LEU A 285 -7.26 -8.96 -2.22
N THR A 286 -7.89 -7.92 -2.72
CA THR A 286 -8.55 -6.90 -1.90
C THR A 286 -10.06 -7.09 -1.98
N ILE A 287 -10.75 -7.04 -0.84
CA ILE A 287 -12.21 -6.93 -0.79
C ILE A 287 -12.54 -5.58 -0.18
N THR A 288 -13.31 -4.79 -0.89
CA THR A 288 -13.72 -3.45 -0.48
C THR A 288 -14.94 -3.51 0.45
N PRO A 289 -15.29 -2.42 1.14
CA PRO A 289 -16.40 -2.44 2.10
C PRO A 289 -17.74 -2.89 1.51
N ASP A 290 -18.00 -2.57 0.24
CA ASP A 290 -19.22 -2.96 -0.49
C ASP A 290 -19.13 -4.34 -1.16
N GLY A 291 -18.06 -5.10 -0.91
CA GLY A 291 -17.90 -6.46 -1.42
C GLY A 291 -17.28 -6.55 -2.82
N THR A 292 -16.86 -5.45 -3.44
CA THR A 292 -16.15 -5.51 -4.72
C THR A 292 -14.79 -6.17 -4.53
N ALA A 293 -14.47 -7.19 -5.33
CA ALA A 293 -13.19 -7.87 -5.28
C ALA A 293 -12.22 -7.28 -6.30
N LEU A 294 -11.02 -6.94 -5.84
CA LEU A 294 -9.99 -6.25 -6.64
C LEU A 294 -8.65 -7.00 -6.55
N PRO A 295 -7.85 -7.05 -7.64
CA PRO A 295 -6.49 -7.59 -7.60
C PRO A 295 -5.48 -6.68 -6.89
N CYS A 296 -5.84 -5.42 -6.64
CA CYS A 296 -5.10 -4.40 -5.90
C CYS A 296 -6.10 -3.33 -5.45
N HIS A 297 -5.88 -2.72 -4.30
CA HIS A 297 -6.78 -1.68 -3.76
C HIS A 297 -7.02 -0.49 -4.71
N SER A 298 -6.04 -0.14 -5.56
CA SER A 298 -6.16 0.94 -6.53
C SER A 298 -6.91 0.55 -7.81
N ALA A 299 -7.16 -0.75 -8.05
CA ALA A 299 -7.77 -1.22 -9.31
C ALA A 299 -9.21 -0.73 -9.52
N ARG A 300 -9.91 -0.32 -8.46
CA ARG A 300 -11.24 0.32 -8.54
C ARG A 300 -11.26 1.54 -9.48
N GLU A 301 -10.15 2.21 -9.65
CA GLU A 301 -10.02 3.39 -10.49
C GLU A 301 -10.03 3.09 -12.01
N LEU A 302 -9.91 1.82 -12.38
CA LEU A 302 -9.93 1.39 -13.79
C LEU A 302 -11.35 1.29 -14.33
N PRO A 303 -11.56 1.56 -15.62
CA PRO A 303 -12.86 1.37 -16.29
C PRO A 303 -13.12 -0.11 -16.58
N ILE A 304 -12.96 -0.96 -15.56
CA ILE A 304 -13.16 -2.40 -15.61
C ILE A 304 -14.25 -2.77 -14.62
N GLN A 305 -15.19 -3.61 -15.03
CA GLN A 305 -16.18 -4.14 -14.12
C GLN A 305 -15.56 -5.25 -13.27
N PHE A 306 -15.43 -4.99 -11.97
CA PHE A 306 -15.00 -5.98 -11.01
C PHE A 306 -16.18 -6.68 -10.36
N PRO A 307 -16.09 -8.00 -10.11
CA PRO A 307 -17.18 -8.76 -9.50
C PRO A 307 -17.33 -8.46 -8.01
N ASN A 308 -18.52 -8.77 -7.48
CA ASN A 308 -18.86 -8.61 -6.06
C ASN A 308 -18.96 -9.99 -5.39
N VAL A 309 -18.45 -10.09 -4.16
CA VAL A 309 -18.45 -11.34 -3.37
C VAL A 309 -19.83 -11.75 -2.86
N VAL A 310 -20.81 -10.84 -2.91
CA VAL A 310 -22.20 -11.14 -2.55
C VAL A 310 -22.84 -12.06 -3.58
N ASP A 311 -22.52 -11.86 -4.86
CA ASP A 311 -23.16 -12.55 -5.98
C ASP A 311 -22.28 -13.66 -6.57
N THR A 312 -20.96 -13.62 -6.32
CA THR A 312 -20.01 -14.51 -6.98
C THR A 312 -19.01 -15.08 -5.98
N SER A 313 -18.71 -16.38 -6.09
CA SER A 313 -17.72 -17.01 -5.21
C SER A 313 -16.32 -16.44 -5.42
N LEU A 314 -15.48 -16.39 -4.36
CA LEU A 314 -14.10 -15.93 -4.49
C LEU A 314 -13.29 -16.80 -5.47
N GLU A 315 -13.59 -18.08 -5.58
CA GLU A 315 -12.94 -18.99 -6.53
C GLU A 315 -13.26 -18.58 -7.97
N ASP A 316 -14.53 -18.31 -8.31
CA ASP A 316 -14.92 -17.84 -9.63
C ASP A 316 -14.36 -16.45 -9.92
N ILE A 317 -14.37 -15.56 -8.92
CA ILE A 317 -13.77 -14.22 -9.01
C ILE A 317 -12.28 -14.34 -9.38
N TRP A 318 -11.53 -15.10 -8.61
CA TRP A 318 -10.08 -15.20 -8.75
C TRP A 318 -9.65 -15.86 -10.06
N TYR A 319 -10.28 -16.98 -10.43
CA TYR A 319 -9.83 -17.76 -11.57
C TYR A 319 -10.55 -17.43 -12.87
N ARG A 320 -11.83 -16.99 -12.82
CA ARG A 320 -12.67 -16.93 -14.02
C ARG A 320 -13.17 -15.54 -14.39
N SER A 321 -13.12 -14.56 -13.45
CA SER A 321 -13.68 -13.24 -13.75
C SER A 321 -12.82 -12.49 -14.78
N THR A 322 -13.51 -11.71 -15.61
CA THR A 322 -12.87 -10.84 -16.62
C THR A 322 -11.94 -9.81 -15.95
N GLY A 323 -12.36 -9.22 -14.81
CA GLY A 323 -11.57 -8.21 -14.12
C GLY A 323 -10.21 -8.74 -13.66
N PHE A 324 -10.18 -9.95 -13.05
CA PHE A 324 -8.93 -10.57 -12.61
C PHE A 324 -8.07 -11.10 -13.77
N ASN A 325 -8.69 -11.51 -14.87
CA ASN A 325 -7.96 -12.02 -16.04
C ASN A 325 -7.52 -10.93 -17.01
N HIS A 326 -7.97 -9.66 -16.82
CA HIS A 326 -7.79 -8.57 -17.78
C HIS A 326 -6.32 -8.28 -18.11
N PHE A 327 -5.45 -8.28 -17.11
CA PHE A 327 -4.01 -8.02 -17.28
C PHE A 327 -3.12 -9.21 -16.85
N ARG A 328 -3.67 -10.41 -16.71
CA ARG A 328 -2.87 -11.62 -16.51
C ARG A 328 -2.12 -11.99 -17.78
N GLY A 329 -0.90 -12.51 -17.62
CA GLY A 329 -0.02 -12.83 -18.75
C GLY A 329 0.47 -11.59 -19.50
N TYR A 330 0.92 -11.76 -20.74
CA TYR A 330 1.57 -10.71 -21.53
C TYR A 330 0.81 -10.36 -22.82
N GLY A 331 -0.25 -11.08 -23.15
CA GLY A 331 -1.00 -10.93 -24.41
C GLY A 331 -1.69 -9.57 -24.59
N TRP A 332 -1.99 -8.88 -23.49
CA TRP A 332 -2.61 -7.55 -23.47
C TRP A 332 -1.61 -6.41 -23.77
N MET A 333 -0.30 -6.68 -23.62
CA MET A 333 0.74 -5.65 -23.74
C MET A 333 0.84 -5.09 -25.14
N LYS A 334 0.97 -3.77 -25.24
CA LYS A 334 1.36 -3.03 -26.45
C LYS A 334 2.87 -2.78 -26.45
N GLU A 335 3.39 -2.29 -27.57
CA GLU A 335 4.76 -1.76 -27.57
C GLU A 335 4.84 -0.51 -26.68
N PRO A 336 5.97 -0.30 -26.00
CA PRO A 336 7.23 -1.05 -26.03
C PRO A 336 7.26 -2.29 -25.13
N CYS A 337 6.26 -2.52 -24.26
CA CYS A 337 6.28 -3.60 -23.28
C CYS A 337 6.26 -4.99 -23.91
N ARG A 338 5.54 -5.17 -25.05
CA ARG A 338 5.40 -6.47 -25.74
C ARG A 338 6.74 -7.08 -26.11
N SER A 339 7.65 -6.28 -26.67
CA SER A 339 8.99 -6.71 -27.08
C SER A 339 10.08 -6.48 -26.02
N CYS A 340 9.73 -5.93 -24.85
CA CYS A 340 10.72 -5.60 -23.82
C CYS A 340 11.24 -6.85 -23.10
N ASP A 341 12.57 -6.96 -22.95
CA ASP A 341 13.22 -8.05 -22.25
C ASP A 341 12.92 -8.04 -20.71
N GLU A 342 12.48 -6.90 -20.18
CA GLU A 342 12.18 -6.73 -18.76
C GLU A 342 10.70 -6.97 -18.41
N LYS A 343 9.85 -7.29 -19.40
CA LYS A 343 8.39 -7.44 -19.21
C LYS A 343 8.01 -8.48 -18.15
N GLU A 344 8.86 -9.47 -17.93
CA GLU A 344 8.64 -10.51 -16.91
C GLU A 344 9.00 -10.05 -15.50
N LYS A 345 9.76 -8.95 -15.37
CA LYS A 345 10.14 -8.36 -14.09
C LYS A 345 9.15 -7.28 -13.64
N ASP A 346 8.80 -6.35 -14.55
CA ASP A 346 7.97 -5.19 -14.23
C ASP A 346 6.48 -5.36 -14.59
N PHE A 347 6.12 -6.39 -15.36
CA PHE A 347 4.76 -6.63 -15.85
C PHE A 347 4.12 -5.42 -16.54
N GLY A 348 4.94 -4.54 -17.15
CA GLY A 348 4.52 -3.29 -17.76
C GLY A 348 4.20 -2.18 -16.77
N GLY A 349 4.50 -2.36 -15.48
CA GLY A 349 4.26 -1.41 -14.40
C GLY A 349 2.82 -1.35 -13.89
N CYS A 350 2.46 -0.28 -13.21
CA CYS A 350 1.16 -0.11 -12.58
C CYS A 350 0.07 0.29 -13.58
N ARG A 351 -0.95 -0.58 -13.77
CA ARG A 351 -2.07 -0.35 -14.70
C ARG A 351 -2.95 0.83 -14.29
N CYS A 352 -3.13 1.02 -12.97
CA CYS A 352 -3.91 2.13 -12.44
C CYS A 352 -3.21 3.47 -12.68
N GLN A 353 -1.89 3.53 -12.53
CA GLN A 353 -1.08 4.71 -12.82
C GLN A 353 -1.07 5.02 -14.33
N ALA A 354 -0.88 4.01 -15.18
CA ALA A 354 -0.97 4.16 -16.62
C ALA A 354 -2.31 4.78 -17.02
N PHE A 355 -3.42 4.23 -16.52
CA PHE A 355 -4.76 4.77 -16.79
C PHE A 355 -4.94 6.20 -16.32
N LYS A 356 -4.56 6.48 -15.07
CA LYS A 356 -4.76 7.82 -14.47
C LYS A 356 -3.97 8.92 -15.17
N LEU A 357 -2.80 8.59 -15.69
CA LEU A 357 -1.93 9.58 -16.32
C LEU A 357 -2.12 9.68 -17.84
N THR A 358 -2.57 8.59 -18.51
CA THR A 358 -2.63 8.54 -19.98
C THR A 358 -4.03 8.28 -20.53
N GLY A 359 -5.02 7.99 -19.67
CA GLY A 359 -6.37 7.61 -20.09
C GLY A 359 -6.51 6.16 -20.55
N ASP A 360 -5.42 5.40 -20.70
CA ASP A 360 -5.44 4.00 -21.16
C ASP A 360 -4.56 3.10 -20.27
N ALA A 361 -5.17 2.14 -19.61
CA ALA A 361 -4.47 1.19 -18.74
C ALA A 361 -3.56 0.19 -19.52
N THR A 362 -3.66 0.11 -20.82
CA THR A 362 -2.81 -0.74 -21.66
C THR A 362 -1.52 -0.07 -22.12
N ASN A 363 -1.38 1.24 -21.92
CA ASN A 363 -0.15 1.97 -22.20
C ASN A 363 0.98 1.51 -21.28
N ALA A 364 2.22 1.62 -21.73
CA ALA A 364 3.38 1.46 -20.86
C ALA A 364 3.28 2.45 -19.70
N ASP A 365 3.61 2.00 -18.50
CA ASP A 365 3.62 2.89 -17.32
C ASP A 365 4.48 4.12 -17.62
N PRO A 366 3.98 5.35 -17.38
CA PRO A 366 4.75 6.57 -17.61
C PRO A 366 6.07 6.67 -16.84
N VAL A 367 6.24 5.93 -15.74
CA VAL A 367 7.52 5.84 -15.02
C VAL A 367 8.62 5.21 -15.88
N CYS A 368 8.26 4.27 -16.77
CA CYS A 368 9.22 3.65 -17.68
C CYS A 368 9.79 4.67 -18.67
N GLY A 369 11.12 4.82 -18.71
CA GLY A 369 11.80 5.69 -19.66
C GLY A 369 11.59 5.33 -21.12
N LYS A 370 11.08 4.10 -21.43
CA LYS A 370 10.69 3.68 -22.79
C LYS A 370 9.24 4.06 -23.14
N SER A 371 8.45 4.55 -22.17
CA SER A 371 7.07 4.97 -22.41
C SER A 371 7.03 6.28 -23.21
N GLU A 372 6.18 6.35 -24.23
CA GLU A 372 5.90 7.61 -24.95
C GLU A 372 5.32 8.70 -24.03
N HIS A 373 4.77 8.29 -22.88
CA HIS A 373 4.18 9.15 -21.87
C HIS A 373 5.14 9.50 -20.71
N HIS A 374 6.44 9.17 -20.81
CA HIS A 374 7.42 9.45 -19.73
C HIS A 374 7.51 10.94 -19.39
N HIS A 375 7.31 11.80 -20.37
CA HIS A 375 7.30 13.27 -20.20
C HIS A 375 6.29 13.74 -19.11
N LEU A 376 5.24 12.97 -18.81
CA LEU A 376 4.26 13.28 -17.75
C LEU A 376 4.89 13.17 -16.35
N ILE A 377 5.79 12.22 -16.17
CA ILE A 377 6.54 12.04 -14.92
C ILE A 377 7.59 13.15 -14.78
N GLU A 378 8.31 13.47 -15.85
CA GLU A 378 9.28 14.57 -15.84
C GLU A 378 8.60 15.90 -15.53
N ALA A 379 7.46 16.20 -16.15
CA ALA A 379 6.68 17.39 -15.87
C ALA A 379 6.15 17.43 -14.42
N ALA A 380 5.77 16.28 -13.83
CA ALA A 380 5.38 16.22 -12.42
C ALA A 380 6.56 16.49 -11.49
N ARG A 381 7.75 15.92 -11.76
CA ARG A 381 8.99 16.21 -11.02
C ARG A 381 9.34 17.71 -11.09
N GLN A 382 9.28 18.33 -12.27
CA GLN A 382 9.57 19.77 -12.45
C GLN A 382 8.61 20.65 -11.64
N ARG A 383 7.30 20.33 -11.64
CA ARG A 383 6.35 21.05 -10.81
C ARG A 383 6.63 20.87 -9.32
N ALA A 384 7.04 19.69 -8.92
CA ALA A 384 7.41 19.41 -7.54
C ALA A 384 8.60 20.27 -7.06
N GLU A 385 9.56 20.63 -7.92
CA GLU A 385 10.71 21.49 -7.52
C GLU A 385 10.27 22.89 -7.08
N THR A 386 9.16 23.40 -7.59
CA THR A 386 8.68 24.77 -7.33
C THR A 386 7.40 24.85 -6.51
N ALA A 387 6.74 23.72 -6.28
CA ALA A 387 5.51 23.67 -5.49
C ALA A 387 5.80 23.93 -4.01
N ASP A 388 4.86 24.57 -3.34
CA ASP A 388 4.79 24.62 -1.89
C ASP A 388 3.65 23.72 -1.38
N SER A 389 3.68 23.38 -0.10
CA SER A 389 2.64 22.56 0.53
C SER A 389 1.42 23.35 0.99
N SER A 390 1.31 24.63 0.60
CA SER A 390 0.13 25.43 0.87
C SER A 390 -1.06 24.96 0.02
N GLY A 391 -2.25 24.98 0.59
CA GLY A 391 -3.47 24.65 -0.14
C GLY A 391 -3.75 23.17 -0.34
N LEU A 392 -3.18 22.27 0.47
CA LEU A 392 -3.53 20.85 0.44
C LEU A 392 -5.02 20.60 0.64
N ILE A 393 -5.62 19.82 -0.23
CA ILE A 393 -7.02 19.42 -0.18
C ILE A 393 -7.17 18.29 0.83
N LEU A 394 -7.70 18.57 2.01
CA LEU A 394 -7.94 17.58 3.05
C LEU A 394 -9.10 16.65 2.68
N ARG A 395 -8.96 15.37 3.05
CA ARG A 395 -9.95 14.30 2.84
C ARG A 395 -11.20 14.53 3.69
N ASN A 396 -12.22 15.19 3.16
CA ASN A 396 -13.52 15.34 3.80
C ASN A 396 -14.63 15.58 2.77
N LYS A 397 -15.89 15.45 3.19
CA LYS A 397 -17.06 15.59 2.30
C LYS A 397 -17.17 16.94 1.61
N ARG A 398 -16.66 18.03 2.23
CA ARG A 398 -16.75 19.39 1.68
C ARG A 398 -15.77 19.60 0.52
N ASN A 399 -14.69 18.84 0.49
CA ASN A 399 -13.61 18.97 -0.47
C ASN A 399 -13.70 18.00 -1.66
N ILE A 400 -14.74 17.15 -1.73
CA ILE A 400 -14.90 16.14 -2.80
C ILE A 400 -14.85 16.80 -4.20
N ASP A 401 -15.62 17.87 -4.40
CA ASP A 401 -15.70 18.54 -5.70
C ASP A 401 -14.37 19.21 -6.07
N ALA A 402 -13.68 19.82 -5.11
CA ALA A 402 -12.36 20.39 -5.30
C ALA A 402 -11.33 19.31 -5.71
N ALA A 403 -11.33 18.16 -5.02
CA ALA A 403 -10.44 17.05 -5.36
C ALA A 403 -10.75 16.47 -6.76
N LYS A 404 -12.03 16.27 -7.09
CA LYS A 404 -12.45 15.82 -8.43
C LYS A 404 -12.05 16.80 -9.53
N GLY A 405 -12.23 18.11 -9.30
CA GLY A 405 -11.80 19.14 -10.23
C GLY A 405 -10.29 19.12 -10.48
N GLN A 406 -9.50 18.93 -9.43
CA GLN A 406 -8.04 18.80 -9.54
C GLN A 406 -7.63 17.54 -10.31
N LEU A 407 -8.28 16.40 -10.06
CA LEU A 407 -8.03 15.16 -10.81
C LEU A 407 -8.34 15.32 -12.31
N GLN A 408 -9.45 15.99 -12.67
CA GLN A 408 -9.80 16.26 -14.06
C GLN A 408 -8.75 17.16 -14.74
N GLN A 409 -8.24 18.18 -14.04
CA GLN A 409 -7.18 19.03 -14.57
C GLN A 409 -5.87 18.25 -14.79
N LEU A 410 -5.52 17.31 -13.91
CA LEU A 410 -4.33 16.49 -14.07
C LEU A 410 -4.42 15.58 -15.31
N ILE A 411 -5.58 14.97 -15.54
CA ILE A 411 -5.84 14.14 -16.73
C ILE A 411 -5.84 15.00 -18.02
N ALA A 412 -6.41 16.19 -17.96
CA ALA A 412 -6.46 17.08 -19.12
C ALA A 412 -5.08 17.68 -19.54
N ARG A 413 -4.09 17.63 -18.65
CA ARG A 413 -2.71 18.09 -18.90
C ARG A 413 -1.81 16.98 -19.48
N GLY A 414 -2.25 15.73 -19.46
CA GLY A 414 -1.60 14.57 -20.08
C GLY A 414 -2.21 14.27 -21.43
#